data_67481fcbf0a3b47a7c6ec5220bb7df7a
#
_entry.id   67481fcbf0a3b47a7c6ec5220bb7df7a
#
_cell.length_a   1.000
_cell.length_b   1.000
_cell.length_c   1.000
_cell.angle_alpha   90.00
_cell.angle_beta   90.00
_cell.angle_gamma   90.00
#
_symmetry.space_group_name_H-M   'P 1'
#
loop_
_entity.id
_entity.type
_entity.pdbx_description
1 polymer ?
#
loop_
_entity_poly.entity_id
_entity_poly.type
_entity_poly.pdbx_seq_one_letter_code
_entity_poly.pdbx_strand_id
1 'polypeptide(L)'
;MTDILIVEDNKEISELLCDFLRRENYVVSVADTGEKALSLYERYGARLVVLDIMLPGIDGFAVCKKIREDSNTPILIVSAKTDKEDKLNGLIAGADDYIEKPYDIDIMLAKIGGIFKRRYALDESIDG
;
A
#
# COMPACT_ATOMS: atom_id res chain seq x y z
N MET A 1 -16.18 -2.73 0.78
CA MET A 1 -15.00 -1.97 1.19
C MET A 1 -13.72 -2.75 0.97
N THR A 2 -12.70 -2.10 0.48
CA THR A 2 -11.40 -2.74 0.24
C THR A 2 -10.55 -2.68 1.51
N ASP A 3 -9.94 -3.82 1.88
CA ASP A 3 -8.95 -3.81 2.96
C ASP A 3 -7.61 -3.27 2.47
N ILE A 4 -7.12 -3.83 1.35
CA ILE A 4 -5.81 -3.47 0.80
C ILE A 4 -5.95 -3.12 -0.67
N LEU A 5 -5.51 -1.91 -1.03
CA LEU A 5 -5.36 -1.50 -2.41
C LEU A 5 -3.89 -1.66 -2.79
N ILE A 6 -3.62 -2.53 -3.77
CA ILE A 6 -2.28 -2.73 -4.32
C ILE A 6 -2.15 -1.89 -5.58
N VAL A 7 -1.12 -1.05 -5.63
CA VAL A 7 -0.81 -0.22 -6.79
C VAL A 7 0.53 -0.69 -7.35
N GLU A 8 0.46 -1.49 -8.41
CA GLU A 8 1.62 -2.17 -9.00
C GLU A 8 1.34 -2.46 -10.47
N ASP A 9 2.24 -2.06 -11.36
CA ASP A 9 2.09 -2.28 -12.80
C ASP A 9 2.58 -3.65 -13.26
N ASN A 10 3.44 -4.31 -12.49
CA ASN A 10 3.88 -5.67 -12.81
C ASN A 10 2.80 -6.67 -12.39
N LYS A 11 2.17 -7.27 -13.38
CA LYS A 11 1.04 -8.17 -13.16
C LYS A 11 1.40 -9.42 -12.36
N GLU A 12 2.58 -10.00 -12.60
CA GLU A 12 3.01 -11.19 -11.89
C GLU A 12 3.18 -10.90 -10.39
N ILE A 13 3.77 -9.76 -10.07
CA ILE A 13 3.97 -9.35 -8.67
C ILE A 13 2.63 -9.08 -8.00
N SER A 14 1.75 -8.34 -8.66
CA SER A 14 0.45 -8.00 -8.06
C SER A 14 -0.42 -9.23 -7.87
N GLU A 15 -0.44 -10.16 -8.81
CA GLU A 15 -1.20 -11.40 -8.68
C GLU A 15 -0.68 -12.27 -7.54
N LEU A 16 0.65 -12.39 -7.43
CA LEU A 16 1.26 -13.16 -6.36
C LEU A 16 0.91 -12.59 -4.99
N LEU A 17 1.06 -11.28 -4.85
CA LEU A 17 0.75 -10.60 -3.59
C LEU A 17 -0.74 -10.70 -3.26
N CYS A 18 -1.61 -10.54 -4.25
CA CYS A 18 -3.05 -10.73 -4.07
C CYS A 18 -3.40 -12.11 -3.54
N ASP A 19 -2.81 -13.15 -4.13
CA ASP A 19 -3.08 -14.52 -3.72
C ASP A 19 -2.74 -14.75 -2.26
N PHE A 20 -1.56 -14.29 -1.83
CA PHE A 20 -1.15 -14.42 -0.43
C PHE A 20 -2.08 -13.64 0.51
N LEU A 21 -2.43 -12.41 0.15
CA LEU A 21 -3.28 -11.57 0.99
C LEU A 21 -4.71 -12.12 1.09
N ARG A 22 -5.25 -12.63 0.01
CA ARG A 22 -6.58 -13.24 0.02
C ARG A 22 -6.62 -14.49 0.89
N ARG A 23 -5.54 -15.25 0.95
CA ARG A 23 -5.44 -16.39 1.87
C ARG A 23 -5.48 -15.97 3.33
N GLU A 24 -5.05 -14.74 3.62
CA GLU A 24 -5.15 -14.14 4.96
C GLU A 24 -6.49 -13.44 5.19
N ASN A 25 -7.45 -13.65 4.29
CA ASN A 25 -8.81 -13.11 4.38
C ASN A 25 -8.94 -11.61 4.17
N TYR A 26 -7.96 -10.98 3.52
CA TYR A 26 -8.09 -9.57 3.14
C TYR A 26 -8.90 -9.44 1.84
N VAL A 27 -9.70 -8.39 1.77
CA VAL A 27 -10.37 -7.97 0.54
C VAL A 27 -9.40 -7.06 -0.21
N VAL A 28 -8.97 -7.47 -1.39
CA VAL A 28 -7.89 -6.83 -2.13
C VAL A 28 -8.38 -6.28 -3.47
N SER A 29 -8.01 -5.04 -3.77
CA SER A 29 -8.18 -4.44 -5.09
C SER A 29 -6.81 -4.12 -5.66
N VAL A 30 -6.68 -4.14 -6.98
CA VAL A 30 -5.42 -3.87 -7.68
C VAL A 30 -5.60 -2.77 -8.71
N ALA A 31 -4.66 -1.83 -8.73
CA ALA A 31 -4.56 -0.82 -9.77
C ALA A 31 -3.18 -0.91 -10.41
N ASP A 32 -3.12 -0.83 -11.72
CA ASP A 32 -1.86 -0.88 -12.46
C ASP A 32 -1.30 0.50 -12.81
N THR A 33 -2.04 1.56 -12.52
CA THR A 33 -1.60 2.95 -12.69
C THR A 33 -2.01 3.79 -11.48
N GLY A 34 -1.34 4.93 -11.31
CA GLY A 34 -1.71 5.88 -10.25
C GLY A 34 -3.12 6.43 -10.41
N GLU A 35 -3.53 6.71 -11.65
CA GLU A 35 -4.86 7.23 -11.95
C GLU A 35 -5.95 6.23 -11.53
N LYS A 36 -5.77 4.96 -11.88
CA LYS A 36 -6.70 3.89 -11.48
C LYS A 36 -6.72 3.72 -9.97
N ALA A 37 -5.55 3.82 -9.33
CA ALA A 37 -5.47 3.73 -7.88
C ALA A 37 -6.30 4.81 -7.21
N LEU A 38 -6.17 6.06 -7.64
CA LEU A 38 -6.94 7.17 -7.08
C LEU A 38 -8.43 6.99 -7.32
N SER A 39 -8.83 6.51 -8.50
CA SER A 39 -10.22 6.25 -8.82
C SER A 39 -10.81 5.16 -7.92
N LEU A 40 -10.09 4.05 -7.74
CA LEU A 40 -10.55 2.96 -6.85
C LEU A 40 -10.60 3.41 -5.40
N TYR A 41 -9.60 4.18 -4.96
CA TYR A 41 -9.56 4.68 -3.60
C TYR A 41 -10.73 5.62 -3.32
N GLU A 42 -11.03 6.52 -4.24
CA GLU A 42 -12.15 7.45 -4.11
C GLU A 42 -13.48 6.71 -4.04
N ARG A 43 -13.64 5.66 -4.83
CA ARG A 43 -14.90 4.91 -4.93
C ARG A 43 -15.11 3.93 -3.77
N TYR A 44 -14.08 3.19 -3.39
CA TYR A 44 -14.20 2.08 -2.43
C TYR A 44 -13.43 2.29 -1.14
N GLY A 45 -12.52 3.25 -1.10
CA GLY A 45 -11.62 3.41 0.02
C GLY A 45 -10.62 2.27 0.14
N ALA A 46 -9.85 2.27 1.20
CA ALA A 46 -8.96 1.18 1.57
C ALA A 46 -8.51 1.39 3.01
N ARG A 47 -8.18 0.28 3.68
CA ARG A 47 -7.61 0.34 5.03
C ARG A 47 -6.09 0.40 4.99
N LEU A 48 -5.48 0.01 3.86
CA LEU A 48 -4.06 0.10 3.60
C LEU A 48 -3.84 0.23 2.09
N VAL A 49 -2.89 1.07 1.70
CA VAL A 49 -2.44 1.16 0.31
C VAL A 49 -1.00 0.68 0.22
N VAL A 50 -0.75 -0.34 -0.59
CA VAL A 50 0.61 -0.81 -0.93
C VAL A 50 0.95 -0.21 -2.29
N LEU A 51 1.91 0.69 -2.33
CA LEU A 51 2.10 1.61 -3.44
C LEU A 51 3.50 1.53 -4.00
N ASP A 52 3.63 1.04 -5.23
CA ASP A 52 4.89 1.12 -5.97
C ASP A 52 5.06 2.55 -6.50
N ILE A 53 6.20 3.17 -6.21
CA ILE A 53 6.46 4.54 -6.67
C ILE A 53 6.92 4.61 -8.14
N MET A 54 7.32 3.49 -8.73
CA MET A 54 7.76 3.42 -10.12
C MET A 54 6.61 3.04 -11.04
N LEU A 55 5.61 3.90 -11.11
CA LEU A 55 4.41 3.65 -11.90
C LEU A 55 4.44 4.42 -13.22
N PRO A 56 3.78 3.89 -14.28
CA PRO A 56 3.53 4.68 -15.48
C PRO A 56 2.50 5.77 -15.19
N GLY A 57 2.57 6.89 -15.89
CA GLY A 57 1.69 8.03 -15.69
C GLY A 57 2.13 8.86 -14.48
N ILE A 58 1.23 9.13 -13.54
CA ILE A 58 1.61 9.85 -12.33
C ILE A 58 2.43 8.92 -11.43
N ASP A 59 3.46 9.47 -10.81
CA ASP A 59 4.32 8.64 -9.96
C ASP A 59 3.68 8.35 -8.60
N GLY A 60 4.23 7.36 -7.91
CA GLY A 60 3.69 6.91 -6.64
C GLY A 60 3.71 7.95 -5.55
N PHE A 61 4.70 8.85 -5.53
CA PHE A 61 4.74 9.93 -4.54
C PHE A 61 3.56 10.88 -4.72
N ALA A 62 3.18 11.17 -5.97
CA ALA A 62 2.01 11.99 -6.25
C ALA A 62 0.72 11.34 -5.77
N VAL A 63 0.60 10.01 -5.95
CA VAL A 63 -0.54 9.24 -5.44
C VAL A 63 -0.60 9.34 -3.91
N CYS A 64 0.55 9.16 -3.25
CA CYS A 64 0.65 9.24 -1.80
C CYS A 64 0.18 10.61 -1.28
N LYS A 65 0.67 11.69 -1.87
CA LYS A 65 0.26 13.05 -1.50
C LYS A 65 -1.23 13.27 -1.69
N LYS A 66 -1.78 12.78 -2.79
CA LYS A 66 -3.20 12.93 -3.10
C LYS A 66 -4.07 12.23 -2.06
N ILE A 67 -3.71 11.01 -1.68
CA ILE A 67 -4.43 10.27 -0.63
C ILE A 67 -4.36 11.02 0.69
N ARG A 68 -3.20 11.59 1.01
CA ARG A 68 -2.98 12.32 2.27
C ARG A 68 -3.76 13.62 2.39
N GLU A 69 -4.18 14.22 1.28
CA GLU A 69 -5.00 15.44 1.33
C GLU A 69 -6.29 15.22 2.13
N ASP A 70 -6.88 14.04 2.04
CA ASP A 70 -8.21 13.78 2.61
C ASP A 70 -8.24 12.65 3.62
N SER A 71 -7.12 11.99 3.90
CA SER A 71 -7.17 10.77 4.69
C SER A 71 -5.86 10.45 5.41
N ASN A 72 -5.98 9.68 6.50
CA ASN A 72 -4.88 9.13 7.25
C ASN A 72 -4.67 7.64 6.96
N THR A 73 -5.19 7.14 5.86
CA THR A 73 -5.03 5.74 5.48
C THR A 73 -3.56 5.35 5.45
N PRO A 74 -3.15 4.26 6.10
CA PRO A 74 -1.76 3.81 6.06
C PRO A 74 -1.29 3.56 4.62
N ILE A 75 -0.08 3.99 4.32
CA ILE A 75 0.55 3.79 3.01
C ILE A 75 1.90 3.14 3.20
N LEU A 76 2.08 1.97 2.57
CA LEU A 76 3.36 1.28 2.51
C LEU A 76 3.93 1.46 1.12
N ILE A 77 5.03 2.19 1.02
CA ILE A 77 5.69 2.42 -0.26
C ILE A 77 6.62 1.25 -0.59
N VAL A 78 6.54 0.79 -1.84
CA VAL A 78 7.39 -0.26 -2.38
C VAL A 78 8.18 0.32 -3.53
N SER A 79 9.50 0.12 -3.55
CA SER A 79 10.34 0.64 -4.64
C SER A 79 11.61 -0.16 -4.81
N ALA A 80 12.09 -0.24 -6.06
CA ALA A 80 13.41 -0.75 -6.37
C ALA A 80 14.52 0.25 -6.00
N LYS A 81 14.16 1.50 -5.78
CA LYS A 81 15.11 2.53 -5.41
C LYS A 81 15.44 2.44 -3.92
N THR A 82 16.73 2.40 -3.63
CA THR A 82 17.23 2.16 -2.28
C THR A 82 17.95 3.36 -1.68
N ASP A 83 18.10 4.45 -2.41
CA ASP A 83 18.85 5.57 -1.91
C ASP A 83 18.08 6.35 -0.83
N LYS A 84 18.84 7.09 -0.05
CA LYS A 84 18.33 7.88 1.07
C LYS A 84 17.33 8.93 0.64
N GLU A 85 17.54 9.53 -0.53
CA GLU A 85 16.67 10.58 -1.06
C GLU A 85 15.26 10.07 -1.33
N ASP A 86 15.13 8.88 -1.93
CA ASP A 86 13.82 8.29 -2.20
C ASP A 86 13.08 7.96 -0.90
N LYS A 87 13.80 7.47 0.10
CA LYS A 87 13.21 7.18 1.42
C LYS A 87 12.72 8.47 2.08
N LEU A 88 13.49 9.55 2.00
CA LEU A 88 13.08 10.85 2.52
C LEU A 88 11.86 11.39 1.78
N ASN A 89 11.83 11.26 0.46
CA ASN A 89 10.67 11.70 -0.33
C ASN A 89 9.40 10.97 0.08
N GLY A 90 9.50 9.67 0.36
CA GLY A 90 8.38 8.89 0.86
C GLY A 90 7.87 9.39 2.20
N LEU A 91 8.78 9.69 3.13
CA LEU A 91 8.42 10.23 4.44
C LEU A 91 7.78 11.61 4.31
N ILE A 92 8.33 12.48 3.46
CA ILE A 92 7.78 13.82 3.21
C ILE A 92 6.38 13.71 2.58
N ALA A 93 6.16 12.73 1.71
CA ALA A 93 4.86 12.50 1.10
C ALA A 93 3.83 11.91 2.09
N GLY A 94 4.26 11.50 3.27
CA GLY A 94 3.38 11.00 4.33
C GLY A 94 3.19 9.50 4.38
N ALA A 95 4.11 8.73 3.81
CA ALA A 95 4.05 7.27 3.92
C ALA A 95 4.32 6.80 5.34
N ASP A 96 3.70 5.68 5.71
CA ASP A 96 3.84 5.09 7.03
C ASP A 96 5.04 4.14 7.12
N ASP A 97 5.41 3.52 6.01
CA ASP A 97 6.55 2.60 5.97
C ASP A 97 7.06 2.51 4.52
N TYR A 98 8.16 1.83 4.36
CA TYR A 98 8.87 1.70 3.09
C TYR A 98 9.49 0.31 3.00
N ILE A 99 9.38 -0.34 1.84
CA ILE A 99 10.02 -1.63 1.60
C ILE A 99 10.72 -1.61 0.24
N GLU A 100 11.93 -2.15 0.19
CA GLU A 100 12.75 -2.18 -1.03
C GLU A 100 12.51 -3.45 -1.84
N LYS A 101 12.47 -3.30 -3.16
CA LYS A 101 12.46 -4.45 -4.08
C LYS A 101 13.88 -4.90 -4.38
N PRO A 102 14.12 -6.20 -4.57
CA PRO A 102 13.18 -7.29 -4.36
C PRO A 102 12.94 -7.53 -2.87
N TYR A 103 11.70 -7.73 -2.48
CA TYR A 103 11.37 -8.00 -1.08
C TYR A 103 11.01 -9.48 -0.90
N ASP A 104 11.21 -9.97 0.31
CA ASP A 104 10.74 -11.27 0.73
C ASP A 104 9.23 -11.17 1.01
N ILE A 105 8.44 -12.10 0.48
CA ILE A 105 6.99 -12.06 0.64
C ILE A 105 6.59 -12.16 2.12
N ASP A 106 7.33 -12.93 2.92
CA ASP A 106 7.04 -13.05 4.34
C ASP A 106 7.28 -11.74 5.09
N ILE A 107 8.30 -10.99 4.69
CA ILE A 107 8.57 -9.67 5.26
C ILE A 107 7.46 -8.69 4.87
N MET A 108 7.02 -8.72 3.61
CA MET A 108 5.90 -7.90 3.15
C MET A 108 4.63 -8.20 3.97
N LEU A 109 4.28 -9.48 4.11
CA LEU A 109 3.10 -9.90 4.87
C LEU A 109 3.21 -9.50 6.34
N ALA A 110 4.41 -9.61 6.94
CA ALA A 110 4.63 -9.19 8.31
C ALA A 110 4.45 -7.68 8.49
N LYS A 111 4.94 -6.87 7.55
CA LYS A 111 4.75 -5.42 7.59
C LYS A 111 3.27 -5.05 7.47
N ILE A 112 2.56 -5.68 6.55
CA ILE A 112 1.12 -5.46 6.37
C ILE A 112 0.37 -5.82 7.64
N GLY A 113 0.62 -7.00 8.18
CA GLY A 113 0.00 -7.46 9.43
C GLY A 113 0.29 -6.52 10.60
N GLY A 114 1.52 -6.03 10.69
CA GLY A 114 1.93 -5.08 11.72
C GLY A 114 1.18 -3.74 11.61
N ILE A 115 1.00 -3.25 10.39
CA ILE A 115 0.24 -2.01 10.15
C ILE A 115 -1.21 -2.18 10.59
N PHE A 116 -1.86 -3.28 10.19
CA PHE A 116 -3.23 -3.56 10.61
C PHE A 116 -3.36 -3.68 12.13
N LYS A 117 -2.42 -4.35 12.75
CA LYS A 117 -2.40 -4.52 14.20
C LYS A 117 -2.28 -3.18 14.92
N ARG A 118 -1.37 -2.31 14.48
CA ARG A 118 -1.17 -1.00 15.10
C ARG A 118 -2.35 -0.06 14.90
N ARG A 119 -2.96 -0.08 13.71
CA ARG A 119 -4.00 0.87 13.33
C ARG A 119 -5.40 0.41 13.71
N TYR A 120 -5.66 -0.90 13.76
CA TYR A 120 -7.00 -1.45 13.88
C TYR A 120 -7.18 -2.43 15.05
N ALA A 121 -6.13 -2.80 15.78
CA ALA A 121 -6.22 -3.78 16.86
C ALA A 121 -7.08 -3.31 18.03
N LEU A 122 -7.19 -2.00 18.24
CA LEU A 122 -8.01 -1.45 19.32
C LEU A 122 -9.48 -1.85 19.15
N ASP A 123 -9.98 -1.82 17.91
CA ASP A 123 -11.34 -2.23 17.59
C ASP A 123 -11.56 -3.72 17.90
N GLU A 124 -10.59 -4.55 17.58
CA GLU A 124 -10.63 -5.98 17.87
C GLU A 124 -10.61 -6.25 19.39
N SER A 125 -9.83 -5.47 20.13
CA SER A 125 -9.72 -5.59 21.59
C SER A 125 -11.03 -5.25 22.30
N ILE A 126 -11.77 -4.30 21.77
CA ILE A 126 -13.06 -3.87 22.34
C ILE A 126 -14.11 -4.95 22.14
N ASP A 127 -14.09 -5.61 21.01
CA ASP A 127 -15.06 -6.64 20.65
C ASP A 127 -14.75 -7.99 21.31
N GLY A 128 -13.53 -8.17 21.74
CA GLY A 128 -13.10 -9.41 22.41
C GLY A 128 -13.48 -9.46 23.88
#